data_68c4637b4cde1bc72096314b7400859c
#
_entry.id   68c4637b4cde1bc72096314b7400859c
#
_cell.length_a   1.000
_cell.length_b   1.000
_cell.length_c   1.000
_cell.angle_alpha   90.00
_cell.angle_beta   90.00
_cell.angle_gamma   90.00
#
_symmetry.space_group_name_H-M   'P 1'
#
loop_
_entity.id
_entity.type
_entity.pdbx_description
1 polymer ?
#
loop_
_entity_poly.entity_id
_entity_poly.type
_entity_poly.pdbx_seq_one_letter_code
_entity_poly.pdbx_strand_id
1 'polypeptide(L)'
;MRIVHGDQIEEKIRIHQHRQGMFRYRPVAAGEPGTPGNFILEMVRTTDDFFSPRHKHNFDQFRYQLEGEFDFDRNGKMTPGIIGYFPEGTPYGPQSSSVSSLTLVLQFGGASGNGYMTQEQMEAGTAELKKHGTFEKGVFRRNEGEDGKRNVDGYQAVWEHVNNRPMTYPAPRYHEPIMMSPDHFDWVPVEGVPGVCEKLMGVFTERSCEARFLRLAPQARMPAPGRKV
;
A
#
# COMPACT_ATOMS: atom_id res chain seq x y z
N MET A 1 -9.14 -9.99 -20.16
CA MET A 1 -7.90 -10.27 -19.40
C MET A 1 -6.80 -9.37 -19.95
N ARG A 2 -6.06 -8.66 -19.11
CA ARG A 2 -4.89 -7.88 -19.48
C ARG A 2 -3.64 -8.59 -18.91
N ILE A 3 -2.64 -8.81 -19.75
CA ILE A 3 -1.33 -9.32 -19.35
C ILE A 3 -0.37 -8.14 -19.33
N VAL A 4 0.35 -7.97 -18.25
CA VAL A 4 1.33 -6.90 -18.05
C VAL A 4 2.67 -7.54 -17.71
N HIS A 5 3.70 -7.22 -18.47
CA HIS A 5 5.07 -7.66 -18.21
C HIS A 5 5.77 -6.59 -17.37
N GLY A 6 6.02 -6.90 -16.10
CA GLY A 6 6.56 -5.94 -15.14
C GLY A 6 7.94 -5.38 -15.48
N ASP A 7 8.77 -6.15 -16.20
CA ASP A 7 10.08 -5.74 -16.71
C ASP A 7 10.00 -4.75 -17.87
N GLN A 8 8.87 -4.72 -18.60
CA GLN A 8 8.62 -3.83 -19.72
C GLN A 8 7.95 -2.51 -19.31
N ILE A 9 7.54 -2.37 -18.06
CA ILE A 9 6.97 -1.12 -17.56
C ILE A 9 8.10 -0.14 -17.26
N GLU A 10 7.98 1.08 -17.79
CA GLU A 10 8.90 2.17 -17.48
C GLU A 10 8.98 2.41 -15.97
N GLU A 11 10.19 2.40 -15.44
CA GLU A 11 10.45 2.71 -14.05
C GLU A 11 10.46 4.23 -13.86
N LYS A 12 9.68 4.72 -12.91
CA LYS A 12 9.59 6.11 -12.51
C LYS A 12 10.23 6.31 -11.14
N ILE A 13 10.76 7.51 -10.90
CA ILE A 13 11.32 7.89 -9.61
C ILE A 13 10.30 8.76 -8.87
N ARG A 14 10.09 8.44 -7.59
CA ARG A 14 9.27 9.23 -6.68
C ARG A 14 10.10 9.60 -5.45
N ILE A 15 10.31 10.88 -5.25
CA ILE A 15 10.94 11.42 -4.04
C ILE A 15 9.82 11.98 -3.17
N HIS A 16 9.47 11.24 -2.13
CA HIS A 16 8.54 11.77 -1.14
C HIS A 16 9.29 12.69 -0.17
N GLN A 17 9.01 13.96 -0.23
CA GLN A 17 9.66 14.96 0.63
C GLN A 17 9.34 14.77 2.11
N HIS A 18 8.27 14.07 2.42
CA HIS A 18 7.86 13.70 3.77
C HIS A 18 8.42 12.32 4.21
N ARG A 19 9.30 11.69 3.43
CA ARG A 19 9.95 10.41 3.73
C ARG A 19 11.45 10.54 3.45
N GLN A 20 12.25 9.71 4.09
CA GLN A 20 13.66 9.58 3.76
C GLN A 20 13.84 8.46 2.73
N GLY A 21 14.80 8.64 1.82
CA GLY A 21 15.10 7.70 0.75
C GLY A 21 14.29 7.94 -0.52
N MET A 22 14.53 7.08 -1.51
CA MET A 22 13.96 7.17 -2.84
C MET A 22 13.11 5.94 -3.13
N PHE A 23 11.98 6.16 -3.80
CA PHE A 23 11.21 5.10 -4.40
C PHE A 23 11.41 5.09 -5.91
N ARG A 24 11.63 3.91 -6.44
CA ARG A 24 11.42 3.63 -7.85
C ARG A 24 10.18 2.79 -7.98
N TYR A 25 9.31 3.10 -8.90
CA TYR A 25 8.05 2.37 -9.04
C TYR A 25 7.70 2.14 -10.51
N ARG A 26 7.00 1.04 -10.74
CA ARG A 26 6.44 0.67 -12.04
C ARG A 26 4.93 0.54 -11.86
N PRO A 27 4.12 1.40 -12.50
CA PRO A 27 2.66 1.33 -12.39
C PRO A 27 2.14 0.15 -13.21
N VAL A 28 1.62 -0.86 -12.52
CA VAL A 28 1.09 -2.09 -13.16
C VAL A 28 -0.34 -1.91 -13.63
N ALA A 29 -1.18 -1.38 -12.75
CA ALA A 29 -2.58 -1.11 -13.03
C ALA A 29 -3.13 -0.04 -12.08
N ALA A 30 -4.19 0.64 -12.50
CA ALA A 30 -4.93 1.56 -11.67
C ALA A 30 -6.42 1.51 -12.04
N GLY A 31 -7.28 1.75 -11.07
CA GLY A 31 -8.69 2.03 -11.25
C GLY A 31 -8.93 3.50 -11.59
N GLU A 32 -10.19 3.87 -11.74
CA GLU A 32 -10.58 5.25 -12.05
C GLU A 32 -10.59 6.11 -10.78
N PRO A 33 -9.80 7.19 -10.71
CA PRO A 33 -9.77 8.09 -9.56
C PRO A 33 -11.14 8.66 -9.22
N GLY A 34 -11.45 8.74 -7.92
CA GLY A 34 -12.74 9.28 -7.45
C GLY A 34 -13.92 8.32 -7.52
N THR A 35 -13.72 7.08 -7.97
CA THR A 35 -14.76 6.04 -7.98
C THR A 35 -14.57 5.03 -6.84
N PRO A 36 -15.63 4.30 -6.43
CA PRO A 36 -15.50 3.23 -5.44
C PRO A 36 -14.57 2.07 -5.88
N GLY A 37 -14.37 1.90 -7.19
CA GLY A 37 -13.45 0.90 -7.77
C GLY A 37 -12.03 1.42 -7.98
N ASN A 38 -11.68 2.57 -7.42
CA ASN A 38 -10.34 3.12 -7.54
C ASN A 38 -9.31 2.29 -6.77
N PHE A 39 -8.21 1.95 -7.42
CA PHE A 39 -7.07 1.26 -6.83
C PHE A 39 -5.77 1.66 -7.54
N ILE A 40 -4.64 1.42 -6.89
CA ILE A 40 -3.30 1.48 -7.49
C ILE A 40 -2.61 0.15 -7.23
N LEU A 41 -2.05 -0.46 -8.29
CA LEU A 41 -1.17 -1.63 -8.21
C LEU A 41 0.18 -1.25 -8.79
N GLU A 42 1.21 -1.24 -7.99
CA GLU A 42 2.56 -0.81 -8.34
C GLU A 42 3.62 -1.82 -7.87
N MET A 43 4.69 -1.98 -8.63
CA MET A 43 5.94 -2.56 -8.16
C MET A 43 6.80 -1.43 -7.61
N VAL A 44 7.12 -1.48 -6.33
CA VAL A 44 7.86 -0.42 -5.62
C VAL A 44 9.20 -0.94 -5.16
N ARG A 45 10.28 -0.29 -5.62
CA ARG A 45 11.64 -0.54 -5.15
C ARG A 45 12.08 0.59 -4.21
N THR A 46 12.52 0.22 -3.03
CA THR A 46 13.11 1.16 -2.06
C THR A 46 14.63 1.04 -2.05
N THR A 47 15.28 2.11 -1.66
CA THR A 47 16.73 2.14 -1.38
C THR A 47 17.01 1.64 0.05
N ASP A 48 18.26 1.31 0.33
CA ASP A 48 18.76 0.83 1.63
C ASP A 48 18.74 1.90 2.73
N ASP A 49 18.57 3.16 2.38
CA ASP A 49 18.41 4.29 3.32
C ASP A 49 16.93 4.67 3.54
N PHE A 50 15.99 3.88 3.02
CA PHE A 50 14.57 4.17 3.17
C PHE A 50 14.15 4.13 4.63
N PHE A 51 13.48 5.19 5.05
CA PHE A 51 12.85 5.29 6.36
C PHE A 51 11.50 5.99 6.28
N SER A 52 10.54 5.45 7.01
CA SER A 52 9.23 6.08 7.25
C SER A 52 8.86 5.92 8.72
N PRO A 53 8.51 7.00 9.43
CA PRO A 53 8.07 6.91 10.81
C PRO A 53 6.83 6.03 10.95
N ARG A 54 6.48 5.67 12.18
CA ARG A 54 5.22 4.99 12.47
C ARG A 54 4.06 5.86 12.03
N HIS A 55 3.17 5.30 11.24
CA HIS A 55 2.02 5.99 10.65
C HIS A 55 0.86 5.04 10.40
N LYS A 56 -0.24 5.58 9.89
CA LYS A 56 -1.41 4.84 9.43
C LYS A 56 -1.94 5.48 8.15
N HIS A 57 -2.74 4.75 7.40
CA HIS A 57 -3.34 5.23 6.17
C HIS A 57 -4.85 5.36 6.30
N ASN A 58 -5.45 6.16 5.43
CA ASN A 58 -6.89 6.30 5.24
C ASN A 58 -7.40 5.43 4.07
N PHE A 59 -6.70 4.34 3.80
CA PHE A 59 -7.01 3.35 2.77
C PHE A 59 -6.49 1.98 3.18
N ASP A 60 -6.97 0.94 2.55
CA ASP A 60 -6.49 -0.42 2.73
C ASP A 60 -5.36 -0.75 1.75
N GLN A 61 -4.47 -1.65 2.15
CA GLN A 61 -3.32 -1.98 1.35
C GLN A 61 -2.94 -3.45 1.52
N PHE A 62 -2.67 -4.15 0.39
CA PHE A 62 -1.90 -5.38 0.36
C PHE A 62 -0.49 -5.12 -0.13
N ARG A 63 0.47 -5.82 0.44
CA ARG A 63 1.86 -5.84 0.00
C ARG A 63 2.33 -7.27 -0.16
N TYR A 64 3.02 -7.55 -1.25
CA TYR A 64 3.69 -8.82 -1.48
C TYR A 64 5.17 -8.59 -1.69
N GLN A 65 6.00 -9.15 -0.83
CA GLN A 65 7.46 -8.97 -0.91
C GLN A 65 8.02 -9.86 -2.00
N LEU A 66 8.69 -9.26 -2.98
CA LEU A 66 9.30 -9.96 -4.12
C LEU A 66 10.79 -10.18 -3.90
N GLU A 67 11.52 -9.12 -3.46
CA GLU A 67 12.97 -9.16 -3.26
C GLU A 67 13.34 -8.37 -2.01
N GLY A 68 14.46 -8.75 -1.39
CA GLY A 68 14.99 -8.06 -0.22
C GLY A 68 14.10 -8.19 1.01
N GLU A 69 14.30 -7.29 1.95
CA GLU A 69 13.63 -7.31 3.25
C GLU A 69 13.04 -5.92 3.56
N PHE A 70 11.86 -5.92 4.16
CA PHE A 70 11.23 -4.71 4.69
C PHE A 70 10.94 -4.90 6.17
N ASP A 71 11.54 -4.05 7.00
CA ASP A 71 11.39 -4.09 8.45
C ASP A 71 10.31 -3.11 8.90
N PHE A 72 9.35 -3.59 9.69
CA PHE A 72 8.26 -2.82 10.28
C PHE A 72 8.42 -2.73 11.82
N ASP A 73 9.65 -2.86 12.31
CA ASP A 73 9.98 -2.85 13.74
C ASP A 73 9.16 -3.90 14.50
N ARG A 74 8.44 -3.49 15.53
CA ARG A 74 7.61 -4.39 16.33
C ARG A 74 6.51 -5.12 15.55
N ASN A 75 6.15 -4.65 14.37
CA ASN A 75 5.16 -5.31 13.52
C ASN A 75 5.78 -6.42 12.64
N GLY A 76 7.06 -6.74 12.85
CA GLY A 76 7.76 -7.81 12.15
C GLY A 76 8.38 -7.39 10.82
N LYS A 77 8.82 -8.39 10.06
CA LYS A 77 9.51 -8.21 8.79
C LYS A 77 8.77 -8.88 7.64
N MET A 78 8.82 -8.28 6.48
CA MET A 78 8.42 -8.91 5.23
C MET A 78 9.66 -9.35 4.47
N THR A 79 9.84 -10.65 4.36
CA THR A 79 10.82 -11.31 3.50
C THR A 79 10.16 -11.82 2.21
N PRO A 80 10.91 -12.21 1.16
CA PRO A 80 10.32 -12.68 -0.08
C PRO A 80 9.27 -13.78 0.12
N GLY A 81 8.11 -13.60 -0.51
CA GLY A 81 6.95 -14.49 -0.38
C GLY A 81 5.90 -14.07 0.65
N ILE A 82 6.25 -13.22 1.62
CA ILE A 82 5.28 -12.74 2.63
C ILE A 82 4.25 -11.81 1.97
N ILE A 83 2.98 -12.01 2.30
CA ILE A 83 1.90 -11.07 2.04
C ILE A 83 1.55 -10.35 3.34
N GLY A 84 1.47 -9.01 3.29
CA GLY A 84 0.97 -8.18 4.38
C GLY A 84 -0.34 -7.51 4.01
N TYR A 85 -1.32 -7.55 4.92
CA TYR A 85 -2.53 -6.73 4.85
C TYR A 85 -2.42 -5.59 5.86
N PHE A 86 -2.53 -4.36 5.37
CA PHE A 86 -2.43 -3.12 6.13
C PHE A 86 -3.77 -2.38 6.05
N PRO A 87 -4.68 -2.66 6.97
CA PRO A 87 -6.01 -2.07 6.94
C PRO A 87 -6.00 -0.59 7.33
N GLU A 88 -6.96 0.14 6.81
CA GLU A 88 -7.20 1.54 7.13
C GLU A 88 -7.24 1.79 8.64
N GLY A 89 -6.61 2.86 9.09
CA GLY A 89 -6.57 3.28 10.49
C GLY A 89 -5.63 2.49 11.38
N THR A 90 -5.12 1.34 10.94
CA THR A 90 -4.18 0.51 11.70
C THR A 90 -2.77 1.11 11.65
N PRO A 91 -2.18 1.46 12.81
CA PRO A 91 -0.84 2.02 12.84
C PRO A 91 0.24 0.95 12.71
N TYR A 92 1.29 1.23 11.94
CA TYR A 92 2.41 0.32 11.73
C TYR A 92 3.74 1.06 11.51
N GLY A 93 4.84 0.32 11.62
CA GLY A 93 6.20 0.86 11.54
C GLY A 93 6.76 1.35 12.87
N PRO A 94 7.89 2.08 12.87
CA PRO A 94 8.56 2.64 11.69
C PRO A 94 8.90 1.59 10.64
N GLN A 95 9.04 2.04 9.40
CA GLN A 95 9.45 1.20 8.28
C GLN A 95 10.88 1.56 7.89
N SER A 96 11.71 0.56 7.69
CA SER A 96 13.05 0.72 7.17
C SER A 96 13.43 -0.43 6.23
N SER A 97 14.46 -0.20 5.45
CA SER A 97 15.08 -1.25 4.66
C SER A 97 16.59 -1.10 4.75
N SER A 98 17.28 -2.14 5.15
CA SER A 98 18.75 -2.18 5.20
C SER A 98 19.38 -2.67 3.88
N VAL A 99 18.53 -3.10 2.96
CA VAL A 99 18.90 -3.55 1.62
C VAL A 99 17.84 -3.06 0.64
N SER A 100 18.19 -2.93 -0.63
CA SER A 100 17.18 -2.62 -1.65
C SER A 100 16.09 -3.70 -1.65
N SER A 101 14.84 -3.28 -1.58
CA SER A 101 13.69 -4.19 -1.56
C SER A 101 12.76 -3.93 -2.74
N LEU A 102 12.10 -4.98 -3.24
CA LEU A 102 11.06 -4.89 -4.25
C LEU A 102 9.77 -5.48 -3.71
N THR A 103 8.73 -4.67 -3.70
CA THR A 103 7.41 -5.02 -3.17
C THR A 103 6.33 -4.73 -4.21
N LEU A 104 5.43 -5.67 -4.44
CA LEU A 104 4.18 -5.41 -5.15
C LEU A 104 3.18 -4.82 -4.15
N VAL A 105 2.66 -3.65 -4.45
CA VAL A 105 1.78 -2.87 -3.56
C VAL A 105 0.44 -2.65 -4.25
N LEU A 106 -0.64 -3.14 -3.64
CA LEU A 106 -2.01 -2.84 -4.01
C LEU A 106 -2.61 -1.92 -2.95
N GLN A 107 -3.05 -0.73 -3.36
CA GLN A 107 -3.78 0.22 -2.51
C GLN A 107 -5.19 0.39 -3.05
N PHE A 108 -6.18 0.38 -2.17
CA PHE A 108 -7.59 0.56 -2.55
C PHE A 108 -8.35 1.25 -1.43
N GLY A 109 -9.50 1.80 -1.75
CA GLY A 109 -10.27 2.60 -0.81
C GLY A 109 -10.60 1.87 0.48
N GLY A 110 -10.41 2.52 1.62
CA GLY A 110 -10.77 2.03 2.94
C GLY A 110 -12.26 2.17 3.25
N ALA A 111 -12.69 1.69 4.43
CA ALA A 111 -14.07 1.72 4.87
C ALA A 111 -14.64 3.14 5.06
N SER A 112 -13.77 4.13 5.36
CA SER A 112 -14.16 5.53 5.49
C SER A 112 -14.59 6.19 4.18
N GLY A 113 -14.22 5.61 3.03
CA GLY A 113 -14.41 6.22 1.72
C GLY A 113 -13.51 7.45 1.45
N ASN A 114 -12.52 7.73 2.33
CA ASN A 114 -11.63 8.87 2.14
C ASN A 114 -10.74 8.73 0.89
N GLY A 115 -10.32 7.49 0.59
CA GLY A 115 -9.45 7.22 -0.55
C GLY A 115 -8.02 7.76 -0.39
N TYR A 116 -7.21 7.53 -1.39
CA TYR A 116 -5.85 8.04 -1.49
C TYR A 116 -5.77 9.14 -2.57
N MET A 117 -4.70 9.93 -2.51
CA MET A 117 -4.45 10.99 -3.50
C MET A 117 -3.71 10.43 -4.72
N THR A 118 -3.93 11.03 -5.89
CA THR A 118 -3.06 10.80 -7.05
C THR A 118 -1.67 11.40 -6.80
N GLN A 119 -0.71 11.00 -7.61
CA GLN A 119 0.65 11.55 -7.51
C GLN A 119 0.67 13.07 -7.76
N GLU A 120 -0.09 13.52 -8.75
CA GLU A 120 -0.22 14.93 -9.10
C GLU A 120 -0.83 15.75 -7.94
N GLN A 121 -1.84 15.21 -7.27
CA GLN A 121 -2.43 15.84 -6.08
C GLN A 121 -1.43 15.93 -4.94
N MET A 122 -0.64 14.86 -4.71
CA MET A 122 0.41 14.84 -3.69
C MET A 122 1.48 15.89 -3.96
N GLU A 123 1.95 16.00 -5.19
CA GLU A 123 3.00 16.94 -5.59
C GLU A 123 2.51 18.39 -5.48
N ALA A 124 1.34 18.69 -6.03
CA ALA A 124 0.73 20.01 -5.96
C ALA A 124 0.46 20.45 -4.51
N GLY A 125 -0.18 19.59 -3.71
CA GLY A 125 -0.47 19.89 -2.31
C GLY A 125 0.79 20.07 -1.46
N THR A 126 1.84 19.27 -1.73
CA THR A 126 3.14 19.42 -1.06
C THR A 126 3.79 20.75 -1.42
N ALA A 127 3.75 21.15 -2.69
CA ALA A 127 4.33 22.43 -3.14
C ALA A 127 3.63 23.63 -2.47
N GLU A 128 2.30 23.59 -2.36
CA GLU A 128 1.54 24.62 -1.66
C GLU A 128 1.87 24.67 -0.17
N LEU A 129 1.86 23.54 0.53
CA LEU A 129 2.13 23.48 1.97
C LEU A 129 3.55 23.95 2.34
N LYS A 130 4.52 23.84 1.43
CA LYS A 130 5.87 24.39 1.66
C LYS A 130 5.90 25.90 1.84
N LYS A 131 4.90 26.63 1.40
CA LYS A 131 4.76 28.06 1.66
C LYS A 131 4.40 28.35 3.12
N HIS A 132 3.81 27.37 3.81
CA HIS A 132 3.26 27.45 5.15
C HIS A 132 4.04 26.63 6.19
N GLY A 133 5.12 25.96 5.79
CA GLY A 133 5.90 25.12 6.69
C GLY A 133 6.98 24.31 5.99
N THR A 134 7.54 23.35 6.73
CA THR A 134 8.61 22.46 6.25
C THR A 134 8.24 21.00 6.43
N PHE A 135 8.71 20.15 5.52
CA PHE A 135 8.61 18.69 5.66
C PHE A 135 9.96 18.12 6.10
N GLU A 136 9.95 17.40 7.21
CA GLU A 136 11.14 16.74 7.73
C GLU A 136 10.78 15.40 8.37
N LYS A 137 11.47 14.34 7.98
CA LYS A 137 11.33 12.99 8.57
C LYS A 137 9.89 12.49 8.69
N GLY A 138 9.06 12.77 7.70
CA GLY A 138 7.66 12.35 7.65
C GLY A 138 6.67 13.27 8.35
N VAL A 139 7.13 14.39 8.87
CA VAL A 139 6.31 15.37 9.58
C VAL A 139 6.28 16.69 8.81
N PHE A 140 5.09 17.25 8.66
CA PHE A 140 4.89 18.62 8.26
C PHE A 140 4.88 19.53 9.50
N ARG A 141 5.80 20.49 9.55
CA ARG A 141 5.92 21.48 10.62
C ARG A 141 5.50 22.85 10.10
N ARG A 142 4.40 23.37 10.63
CA ARG A 142 3.87 24.70 10.27
C ARG A 142 4.79 25.82 10.74
N ASN A 143 4.80 26.90 9.99
CA ASN A 143 5.46 28.14 10.40
C ASN A 143 4.77 28.73 11.64
N GLU A 144 5.46 29.62 12.33
CA GLU A 144 4.87 30.39 13.43
C GLU A 144 3.79 31.35 12.88
N GLY A 145 2.68 31.43 13.60
CA GLY A 145 1.54 32.28 13.20
C GLY A 145 0.54 31.63 12.26
N GLU A 146 0.82 30.41 11.79
CA GLU A 146 -0.13 29.64 10.99
C GLU A 146 -1.13 28.87 11.88
N ASP A 147 -2.39 28.84 11.48
CA ASP A 147 -3.45 28.16 12.21
C ASP A 147 -3.28 26.62 12.20
N GLY A 148 -3.67 25.98 13.31
CA GLY A 148 -3.75 24.53 13.44
C GLY A 148 -2.58 23.92 14.22
N LYS A 149 -2.48 22.59 14.21
CA LYS A 149 -1.40 21.87 14.89
C LYS A 149 -0.06 22.16 14.24
N ARG A 150 0.97 22.47 15.07
CA ARG A 150 2.31 22.78 14.59
C ARG A 150 2.96 21.60 13.86
N ASN A 151 2.78 20.40 14.36
CA ASN A 151 3.35 19.18 13.76
C ASN A 151 2.21 18.22 13.37
N VAL A 152 2.16 17.82 12.12
CA VAL A 152 1.17 16.90 11.56
C VAL A 152 1.91 15.86 10.72
N ASP A 153 1.41 14.62 10.64
CA ASP A 153 1.92 13.65 9.68
C ASP A 153 1.94 14.26 8.28
N GLY A 154 3.04 14.11 7.56
CA GLY A 154 3.24 14.79 6.28
C GLY A 154 2.20 14.40 5.22
N TYR A 155 1.82 13.10 5.17
CA TYR A 155 0.76 12.65 4.25
C TYR A 155 -0.60 13.23 4.65
N GLN A 156 -0.93 13.19 5.95
CA GLN A 156 -2.18 13.75 6.46
C GLN A 156 -2.28 15.25 6.14
N ALA A 157 -1.21 16.01 6.36
CA ALA A 157 -1.20 17.44 6.07
C ALA A 157 -1.52 17.73 4.59
N VAL A 158 -0.89 17.00 3.66
CA VAL A 158 -1.15 17.16 2.23
C VAL A 158 -2.57 16.75 1.89
N TRP A 159 -3.05 15.63 2.43
CA TRP A 159 -4.40 15.14 2.18
C TRP A 159 -5.48 16.13 2.65
N GLU A 160 -5.33 16.67 3.88
CA GLU A 160 -6.24 17.68 4.44
C GLU A 160 -6.27 18.94 3.62
N HIS A 161 -5.11 19.39 3.14
CA HIS A 161 -4.99 20.53 2.26
C HIS A 161 -5.69 20.32 0.91
N VAL A 162 -5.41 19.19 0.24
CA VAL A 162 -5.98 18.87 -1.08
C VAL A 162 -7.50 18.70 -1.01
N ASN A 163 -8.00 18.06 0.05
CA ASN A 163 -9.43 17.77 0.20
C ASN A 163 -10.20 18.85 0.96
N ASN A 164 -9.54 19.90 1.44
CA ASN A 164 -10.11 21.01 2.21
C ASN A 164 -11.01 20.54 3.37
N ARG A 165 -10.59 19.49 4.07
CA ARG A 165 -11.28 18.94 5.23
C ARG A 165 -10.34 18.13 6.12
N PRO A 166 -10.63 18.00 7.43
CA PRO A 166 -9.85 17.14 8.31
C PRO A 166 -9.89 15.69 7.86
N MET A 167 -8.74 15.00 7.96
CA MET A 167 -8.67 13.56 7.80
C MET A 167 -9.15 12.86 9.06
N THR A 168 -10.19 12.06 8.92
CA THR A 168 -10.70 11.22 10.00
C THR A 168 -10.34 9.77 9.74
N TYR A 169 -9.88 9.08 10.78
CA TYR A 169 -9.61 7.65 10.71
C TYR A 169 -10.72 6.89 11.41
N PRO A 170 -11.22 5.80 10.85
CA PRO A 170 -12.07 4.89 11.60
C PRO A 170 -11.28 4.26 12.75
N ALA A 171 -11.98 3.68 13.72
CA ALA A 171 -11.33 2.82 14.69
C ALA A 171 -10.62 1.66 13.96
N PRO A 172 -9.37 1.34 14.30
CA PRO A 172 -8.65 0.28 13.62
C PRO A 172 -9.37 -1.06 13.84
N ARG A 173 -9.60 -1.82 12.77
CA ARG A 173 -10.20 -3.16 12.81
C ARG A 173 -9.24 -4.19 13.41
N TYR A 174 -7.95 -3.94 13.28
CA TYR A 174 -6.86 -4.78 13.80
C TYR A 174 -5.85 -3.90 14.52
N HIS A 175 -5.25 -4.42 15.58
CA HIS A 175 -4.21 -3.69 16.34
C HIS A 175 -2.91 -3.54 15.56
N GLU A 176 -2.66 -4.47 14.62
CA GLU A 176 -1.44 -4.57 13.83
C GLU A 176 -1.77 -4.98 12.39
N PRO A 177 -0.87 -4.74 11.42
CA PRO A 177 -0.94 -5.38 10.11
C PRO A 177 -0.92 -6.91 10.23
N ILE A 178 -1.54 -7.59 9.29
CA ILE A 178 -1.58 -9.06 9.26
C ILE A 178 -0.54 -9.54 8.27
N MET A 179 0.50 -10.22 8.78
CA MET A 179 1.55 -10.84 7.97
C MET A 179 1.24 -12.32 7.75
N MET A 180 1.26 -12.75 6.49
CA MET A 180 0.89 -14.10 6.09
C MET A 180 2.06 -14.74 5.32
N SER A 181 2.64 -15.80 5.90
CA SER A 181 3.69 -16.60 5.23
C SER A 181 3.05 -17.74 4.45
N PRO A 182 3.28 -17.84 3.12
CA PRO A 182 2.75 -18.92 2.32
C PRO A 182 3.21 -20.32 2.77
N ASP A 183 4.35 -20.42 3.47
CA ASP A 183 4.90 -21.67 3.94
C ASP A 183 4.08 -22.31 5.08
N HIS A 184 3.22 -21.52 5.72
CA HIS A 184 2.32 -21.99 6.76
C HIS A 184 0.94 -22.43 6.22
N PHE A 185 0.76 -22.45 4.90
CA PHE A 185 -0.48 -22.83 4.24
C PHE A 185 -0.24 -23.99 3.27
N ASP A 186 -1.12 -24.97 3.30
CA ASP A 186 -1.09 -26.08 2.35
C ASP A 186 -1.74 -25.71 1.02
N TRP A 187 -1.28 -26.37 -0.06
CA TRP A 187 -1.96 -26.32 -1.33
C TRP A 187 -3.20 -27.21 -1.32
N VAL A 188 -4.38 -26.62 -1.43
CA VAL A 188 -5.66 -27.33 -1.44
C VAL A 188 -6.22 -27.34 -2.86
N PRO A 189 -6.68 -28.50 -3.40
CA PRO A 189 -7.36 -28.53 -4.68
C PRO A 189 -8.61 -27.64 -4.68
N VAL A 190 -8.79 -26.87 -5.76
CA VAL A 190 -10.02 -26.05 -5.94
C VAL A 190 -11.15 -26.97 -6.39
N GLU A 191 -12.22 -27.02 -5.60
CA GLU A 191 -13.37 -27.87 -5.88
C GLU A 191 -13.99 -27.56 -7.26
N GLY A 192 -14.24 -28.60 -8.04
CA GLY A 192 -14.83 -28.45 -9.38
C GLY A 192 -13.90 -27.88 -10.45
N VAL A 193 -12.62 -27.62 -10.15
CA VAL A 193 -11.65 -27.04 -11.11
C VAL A 193 -10.41 -27.96 -11.22
N PRO A 194 -10.43 -28.96 -12.11
CA PRO A 194 -9.34 -29.92 -12.24
C PRO A 194 -7.99 -29.25 -12.56
N GLY A 195 -6.94 -29.69 -11.86
CA GLY A 195 -5.58 -29.21 -12.08
C GLY A 195 -5.29 -27.82 -11.48
N VAL A 196 -6.19 -27.28 -10.68
CA VAL A 196 -5.98 -26.02 -9.94
C VAL A 196 -5.92 -26.30 -8.45
N CYS A 197 -4.88 -25.77 -7.79
CA CYS A 197 -4.78 -25.73 -6.34
C CYS A 197 -4.65 -24.27 -5.87
N GLU A 198 -5.07 -24.01 -4.64
CA GLU A 198 -4.94 -22.71 -4.01
C GLU A 198 -4.30 -22.79 -2.63
N LYS A 199 -3.69 -21.66 -2.21
CA LYS A 199 -3.42 -21.32 -0.83
C LYS A 199 -4.26 -20.08 -0.52
N LEU A 200 -5.33 -20.25 0.26
CA LEU A 200 -6.16 -19.12 0.71
C LEU A 200 -5.51 -18.48 1.94
N MET A 201 -4.79 -17.40 1.71
CA MET A 201 -3.99 -16.72 2.74
C MET A 201 -4.83 -15.97 3.76
N GLY A 202 -5.89 -15.31 3.31
CA GLY A 202 -6.81 -14.58 4.19
C GLY A 202 -8.05 -14.11 3.47
N VAL A 203 -9.16 -14.07 4.22
CA VAL A 203 -10.46 -13.54 3.79
C VAL A 203 -10.83 -12.41 4.74
N PHE A 204 -10.97 -11.23 4.21
CA PHE A 204 -11.28 -10.01 4.95
C PHE A 204 -12.70 -9.56 4.59
N THR A 205 -13.67 -10.16 5.30
CA THR A 205 -15.09 -10.04 4.96
C THR A 205 -15.61 -8.61 5.14
N GLU A 206 -15.03 -7.85 6.06
CA GLU A 206 -15.34 -6.44 6.30
C GLU A 206 -15.01 -5.54 5.09
N ARG A 207 -14.17 -6.05 4.16
CA ARG A 207 -13.80 -5.36 2.92
C ARG A 207 -14.18 -6.14 1.66
N SER A 208 -14.79 -7.31 1.81
CA SER A 208 -15.11 -8.22 0.71
C SER A 208 -13.89 -8.51 -0.19
N CYS A 209 -12.72 -8.63 0.42
CA CYS A 209 -11.47 -8.92 -0.29
C CYS A 209 -10.78 -10.17 0.29
N GLU A 210 -9.92 -10.77 -0.53
CA GLU A 210 -9.16 -11.96 -0.17
C GLU A 210 -7.76 -11.92 -0.79
N ALA A 211 -6.82 -12.59 -0.14
CA ALA A 211 -5.50 -12.86 -0.68
C ALA A 211 -5.33 -14.37 -0.87
N ARG A 212 -4.96 -14.81 -2.08
CA ARG A 212 -4.70 -16.21 -2.39
C ARG A 212 -3.59 -16.39 -3.40
N PHE A 213 -2.93 -17.51 -3.36
CA PHE A 213 -2.11 -18.04 -4.45
C PHE A 213 -2.89 -19.10 -5.22
N LEU A 214 -2.70 -19.12 -6.53
CA LEU A 214 -3.23 -20.15 -7.42
C LEU A 214 -2.07 -20.85 -8.11
N ARG A 215 -2.11 -22.18 -8.15
CA ARG A 215 -1.19 -22.99 -8.91
C ARG A 215 -1.98 -23.81 -9.94
N LEU A 216 -1.69 -23.59 -11.19
CA LEU A 216 -2.33 -24.26 -12.30
C LEU A 216 -1.37 -25.31 -12.87
N ALA A 217 -1.84 -26.53 -13.03
CA ALA A 217 -1.14 -27.56 -13.82
C ALA A 217 -1.09 -27.14 -15.30
N PRO A 218 -0.15 -27.66 -16.09
CA PRO A 218 -0.15 -27.42 -17.54
C PRO A 218 -1.52 -27.69 -18.15
N GLN A 219 -2.01 -26.77 -18.98
CA GLN A 219 -3.33 -26.80 -19.64
C GLN A 219 -4.56 -26.67 -18.70
N ALA A 220 -4.37 -26.59 -17.39
CA ALA A 220 -5.48 -26.30 -16.48
C ALA A 220 -6.09 -24.92 -16.78
N ARG A 221 -7.41 -24.81 -16.62
CA ARG A 221 -8.16 -23.57 -16.83
C ARG A 221 -8.91 -23.21 -15.56
N MET A 222 -8.76 -21.98 -15.14
CA MET A 222 -9.58 -21.44 -14.09
C MET A 222 -10.66 -20.54 -14.73
N PRO A 223 -11.94 -20.76 -14.45
CA PRO A 223 -12.99 -19.84 -14.92
C PRO A 223 -12.73 -18.47 -14.32
N ALA A 224 -12.95 -17.41 -15.11
CA ALA A 224 -12.88 -16.05 -14.59
C ALA A 224 -13.87 -15.91 -13.42
N PRO A 225 -13.43 -15.36 -12.27
CA PRO A 225 -14.36 -15.15 -11.18
C PRO A 225 -15.51 -14.26 -11.67
N GLY A 226 -16.75 -14.73 -11.51
CA GLY A 226 -17.97 -14.02 -11.93
C GLY A 226 -18.27 -12.77 -11.09
N ARG A 227 -17.33 -12.34 -10.26
CA ARG A 227 -17.45 -11.10 -9.47
C ARG A 227 -16.73 -9.97 -10.21
N LYS A 228 -17.43 -8.88 -10.39
CA LYS A 228 -16.78 -7.60 -10.70
C LYS A 228 -15.89 -7.24 -9.52
N VAL A 229 -14.63 -6.98 -9.83
CA VAL A 229 -13.68 -6.37 -8.90
C VAL A 229 -14.17 -4.96 -8.58
#